data_dbe394722dfa9db9535aeabea3169fb5
#
_entry.id   dbe394722dfa9db9535aeabea3169fb5
#
_cell.length_a   1.000
_cell.length_b   1.000
_cell.length_c   1.000
_cell.angle_alpha   90.00
_cell.angle_beta   90.00
_cell.angle_gamma   90.00
#
_symmetry.space_group_name_H-M   'P 1'
#
loop_
_entity.id
_entity.type
_entity.pdbx_description
1 polymer ?
#
loop_
_entity_poly.entity_id
_entity_poly.type
_entity_poly.pdbx_seq_one_letter_code
_entity_poly.pdbx_strand_id
1 'polypeptide(L)'
;MKDDPLRKRLLAELRALRRSPGSLSVEQIAGSPTLVEVAGNGSVEQAYTTMLDVLDQQTFLKESDVVTYFATCGHGASGTTLEARLNDQAARFFIDPRTVLRRSNRGAEKLSYIFRDMSVFNRPLGKINLVQKENELACQIIIRFPKYSQYRKPDVYVDGKKHDGMAWVLVDDPEDASWFTAKETLFDLPLWIPVGADPRYAVWSIAVYWVMPVWASWATAMEISDPRLTTVLSITRNYRAEVAFFFDPSRNEPQETTSPPPS
;
A
#
# COMPACT_ATOMS: atom_id res chain seq x y z
N MET A 1 -4.74 -15.74 -20.15
CA MET A 1 -5.30 -14.60 -19.38
C MET A 1 -6.30 -13.71 -20.16
N LYS A 2 -6.81 -14.16 -21.32
CA LYS A 2 -7.83 -13.40 -22.07
C LYS A 2 -9.23 -13.44 -21.46
N ASP A 3 -9.50 -14.33 -20.53
CA ASP A 3 -10.83 -14.60 -19.95
C ASP A 3 -10.86 -14.46 -18.42
N ASP A 4 -10.59 -13.23 -17.94
CA ASP A 4 -10.85 -12.86 -16.56
C ASP A 4 -12.24 -12.17 -16.46
N PRO A 5 -13.30 -12.87 -16.04
CA PRO A 5 -14.66 -12.34 -16.04
C PRO A 5 -14.83 -11.23 -14.99
N LEU A 6 -14.09 -11.26 -13.87
CA LEU A 6 -14.13 -10.22 -12.84
C LEU A 6 -13.56 -8.89 -13.40
N ARG A 7 -12.37 -8.97 -14.02
CA ARG A 7 -11.75 -7.81 -14.66
C ARG A 7 -12.62 -7.22 -15.78
N LYS A 8 -13.26 -8.08 -16.61
CA LYS A 8 -14.16 -7.60 -17.68
C LYS A 8 -15.33 -6.81 -17.12
N ARG A 9 -15.94 -7.27 -16.02
CA ARG A 9 -17.03 -6.57 -15.32
C ARG A 9 -16.55 -5.25 -14.73
N LEU A 10 -15.44 -5.25 -13.99
CA LEU A 10 -14.84 -4.04 -13.44
C LEU A 10 -14.54 -3.00 -14.54
N LEU A 11 -13.94 -3.42 -15.66
CA LEU A 11 -13.64 -2.51 -16.77
C LEU A 11 -14.92 -1.93 -17.40
N ALA A 12 -15.99 -2.73 -17.50
CA ALA A 12 -17.27 -2.26 -18.02
C ALA A 12 -17.90 -1.22 -17.08
N GLU A 13 -17.89 -1.46 -15.76
CA GLU A 13 -18.40 -0.53 -14.75
C GLU A 13 -17.57 0.77 -14.71
N LEU A 14 -16.25 0.69 -14.74
CA LEU A 14 -15.37 1.87 -14.79
C LEU A 14 -15.64 2.72 -16.06
N ARG A 15 -15.88 2.08 -17.22
CA ARG A 15 -16.25 2.80 -18.44
C ARG A 15 -17.65 3.43 -18.37
N ALA A 16 -18.59 2.79 -17.67
CA ALA A 16 -19.91 3.34 -17.42
C ALA A 16 -19.83 4.55 -16.47
N LEU A 17 -19.12 4.41 -15.35
CA LEU A 17 -18.91 5.46 -14.35
C LEU A 17 -18.35 6.75 -14.98
N ARG A 18 -17.37 6.63 -15.88
CA ARG A 18 -16.83 7.79 -16.61
C ARG A 18 -17.88 8.54 -17.45
N ARG A 19 -18.91 7.84 -17.93
CA ARG A 19 -19.98 8.45 -18.75
C ARG A 19 -21.05 9.10 -17.91
N SER A 20 -21.09 8.84 -16.63
CA SER A 20 -22.05 9.45 -15.71
C SER A 20 -21.92 10.97 -15.69
N PRO A 21 -23.05 11.69 -15.65
CA PRO A 21 -23.03 13.16 -15.60
C PRO A 21 -22.52 13.64 -14.21
N GLY A 22 -21.94 14.83 -14.18
CA GLY A 22 -21.47 15.45 -12.95
C GLY A 22 -20.09 14.95 -12.49
N SER A 23 -19.77 15.22 -11.24
CA SER A 23 -18.50 14.83 -10.62
C SER A 23 -18.62 13.44 -9.99
N LEU A 24 -17.50 12.73 -9.93
CA LEU A 24 -17.42 11.44 -9.23
C LEU A 24 -17.95 11.57 -7.80
N SER A 25 -18.92 10.74 -7.45
CA SER A 25 -19.58 10.76 -6.14
C SER A 25 -19.93 9.34 -5.66
N VAL A 26 -20.28 9.24 -4.38
CA VAL A 26 -20.75 8.00 -3.75
C VAL A 26 -21.96 7.43 -4.48
N GLU A 27 -22.94 8.29 -4.87
CA GLU A 27 -24.16 7.89 -5.55
C GLU A 27 -23.87 7.29 -6.95
N GLN A 28 -22.87 7.81 -7.64
CA GLN A 28 -22.47 7.25 -8.94
C GLN A 28 -21.82 5.87 -8.79
N ILE A 29 -21.03 5.66 -7.73
CA ILE A 29 -20.37 4.39 -7.45
C ILE A 29 -21.41 3.32 -7.06
N ALA A 30 -22.51 3.70 -6.41
CA ALA A 30 -23.59 2.77 -6.08
C ALA A 30 -24.13 2.01 -7.31
N GLY A 31 -24.02 2.60 -8.51
CA GLY A 31 -24.35 1.96 -9.78
C GLY A 31 -23.31 0.94 -10.30
N SER A 32 -22.24 0.69 -9.56
CA SER A 32 -21.11 -0.18 -9.94
C SER A 32 -20.95 -1.35 -8.95
N PRO A 33 -21.84 -2.34 -8.94
CA PRO A 33 -21.91 -3.37 -7.90
C PRO A 33 -20.64 -4.21 -7.78
N THR A 34 -19.96 -4.53 -8.90
CA THR A 34 -18.71 -5.28 -8.85
C THR A 34 -17.59 -4.45 -8.23
N LEU A 35 -17.53 -3.15 -8.52
CA LEU A 35 -16.58 -2.22 -7.93
C LEU A 35 -16.84 -2.05 -6.42
N VAL A 36 -18.11 -1.92 -6.02
CA VAL A 36 -18.52 -1.85 -4.60
C VAL A 36 -18.11 -3.11 -3.85
N GLU A 37 -18.35 -4.29 -4.43
CA GLU A 37 -17.95 -5.57 -3.81
C GLU A 37 -16.43 -5.66 -3.65
N VAL A 38 -15.68 -5.37 -4.70
CA VAL A 38 -14.22 -5.60 -4.72
C VAL A 38 -13.43 -4.52 -3.98
N ALA A 39 -13.78 -3.25 -4.18
CA ALA A 39 -13.05 -2.12 -3.59
C ALA A 39 -13.63 -1.67 -2.24
N GLY A 40 -14.91 -1.98 -1.97
CA GLY A 40 -15.63 -1.53 -0.78
C GLY A 40 -16.06 -2.64 0.16
N ASN A 41 -15.78 -3.92 -0.13
CA ASN A 41 -16.31 -5.06 0.63
C ASN A 41 -17.85 -4.96 0.84
N GLY A 42 -18.56 -4.49 -0.19
CA GLY A 42 -20.01 -4.28 -0.15
C GLY A 42 -20.46 -2.88 0.32
N SER A 43 -19.54 -2.02 0.81
CA SER A 43 -19.86 -0.62 1.17
C SER A 43 -19.53 0.34 0.02
N VAL A 44 -20.49 1.18 -0.34
CA VAL A 44 -20.33 2.20 -1.41
C VAL A 44 -19.36 3.29 -0.96
N GLU A 45 -19.46 3.74 0.28
CA GLU A 45 -18.58 4.76 0.88
C GLU A 45 -17.15 4.28 0.93
N GLN A 46 -16.94 3.02 1.32
CA GLN A 46 -15.62 2.42 1.34
C GLN A 46 -15.05 2.29 -0.09
N ALA A 47 -15.86 1.91 -1.07
CA ALA A 47 -15.44 1.84 -2.47
C ALA A 47 -15.01 3.23 -2.99
N TYR A 48 -15.77 4.28 -2.67
CA TYR A 48 -15.42 5.66 -3.01
C TYR A 48 -14.09 6.08 -2.38
N THR A 49 -13.92 5.85 -1.07
CA THR A 49 -12.68 6.14 -0.36
C THR A 49 -11.49 5.40 -0.99
N THR A 50 -11.66 4.10 -1.24
CA THR A 50 -10.63 3.27 -1.89
C THR A 50 -10.25 3.79 -3.28
N MET A 51 -11.23 4.26 -4.07
CA MET A 51 -10.95 4.88 -5.37
C MET A 51 -10.10 6.14 -5.23
N LEU A 52 -10.42 7.02 -4.28
CA LEU A 52 -9.66 8.25 -4.04
C LEU A 52 -8.24 7.94 -3.52
N ASP A 53 -8.10 6.93 -2.68
CA ASP A 53 -6.79 6.48 -2.20
C ASP A 53 -5.90 5.97 -3.35
N VAL A 54 -6.49 5.23 -4.30
CA VAL A 54 -5.77 4.81 -5.53
C VAL A 54 -5.36 6.01 -6.36
N LEU A 55 -6.23 7.01 -6.50
CA LEU A 55 -5.89 8.26 -7.19
C LEU A 55 -4.72 8.96 -6.52
N ASP A 56 -4.77 9.12 -5.20
CA ASP A 56 -3.71 9.79 -4.41
C ASP A 56 -2.34 9.13 -4.62
N GLN A 57 -2.29 7.81 -4.64
CA GLN A 57 -1.06 7.06 -4.92
C GLN A 57 -0.51 7.31 -6.33
N GLN A 58 -1.38 7.55 -7.29
CA GLN A 58 -1.00 7.76 -8.68
C GLN A 58 -0.65 9.22 -9.01
N THR A 59 -1.04 10.19 -8.18
CA THR A 59 -0.73 11.62 -8.39
C THR A 59 0.76 11.93 -8.32
N PHE A 60 1.56 11.12 -7.63
CA PHE A 60 3.03 11.24 -7.62
C PHE A 60 3.68 10.90 -8.98
N LEU A 61 2.95 10.22 -9.86
CA LEU A 61 3.39 9.90 -11.21
C LEU A 61 2.90 11.01 -12.16
N LYS A 62 3.74 12.02 -12.41
CA LYS A 62 3.46 13.02 -13.45
C LYS A 62 3.03 12.28 -14.72
N GLU A 63 1.85 12.57 -15.26
CA GLU A 63 1.25 11.94 -16.46
C GLU A 63 0.63 10.53 -16.25
N SER A 64 0.12 10.20 -15.09
CA SER A 64 -0.58 8.93 -14.89
C SER A 64 -1.87 8.87 -15.74
N ASP A 65 -2.03 7.77 -16.51
CA ASP A 65 -3.29 7.46 -17.20
C ASP A 65 -4.46 7.33 -16.23
N VAL A 66 -4.20 6.91 -14.98
CA VAL A 66 -5.19 6.78 -13.89
C VAL A 66 -5.68 8.16 -13.47
N VAL A 67 -4.79 9.13 -13.28
CA VAL A 67 -5.16 10.53 -12.98
C VAL A 67 -6.04 11.09 -14.09
N THR A 68 -5.68 10.84 -15.36
CA THR A 68 -6.49 11.24 -16.50
C THR A 68 -7.89 10.59 -16.50
N TYR A 69 -7.99 9.31 -16.08
CA TYR A 69 -9.28 8.64 -15.94
C TYR A 69 -10.15 9.35 -14.89
N PHE A 70 -9.63 9.63 -13.71
CA PHE A 70 -10.37 10.32 -12.64
C PHE A 70 -10.82 11.74 -13.08
N ALA A 71 -9.96 12.47 -13.77
CA ALA A 71 -10.35 13.76 -14.34
C ALA A 71 -11.53 13.62 -15.33
N THR A 72 -11.53 12.58 -16.17
CA THR A 72 -12.67 12.32 -17.06
C THR A 72 -13.92 11.78 -16.35
N CYS A 73 -13.80 11.30 -15.10
CA CYS A 73 -14.95 11.03 -14.21
C CYS A 73 -15.45 12.30 -13.50
N GLY A 74 -14.83 13.46 -13.73
CA GLY A 74 -15.21 14.74 -13.13
C GLY A 74 -14.48 15.08 -11.83
N HIS A 75 -13.46 14.30 -11.43
CA HIS A 75 -12.64 14.64 -10.30
C HIS A 75 -11.56 15.66 -10.70
N GLY A 76 -11.70 16.89 -10.24
CA GLY A 76 -10.76 17.98 -10.56
C GLY A 76 -10.81 18.50 -12.02
N ALA A 77 -11.81 18.13 -12.80
CA ALA A 77 -12.06 18.66 -14.13
C ALA A 77 -13.39 19.43 -14.19
N SER A 78 -13.46 20.43 -15.06
CA SER A 78 -14.67 21.20 -15.29
C SER A 78 -15.56 20.52 -16.32
N GLY A 79 -16.88 20.59 -16.13
CA GLY A 79 -17.89 20.11 -17.06
C GLY A 79 -18.73 18.94 -16.56
N THR A 80 -20.01 18.96 -16.91
CA THR A 80 -20.99 17.95 -16.48
C THR A 80 -21.04 16.73 -17.40
N THR A 81 -20.52 16.83 -18.61
CA THR A 81 -20.50 15.74 -19.58
C THR A 81 -19.09 15.23 -19.82
N LEU A 82 -18.97 13.99 -20.28
CA LEU A 82 -17.66 13.42 -20.64
C LEU A 82 -16.93 14.30 -21.69
N GLU A 83 -17.65 14.78 -22.70
CA GLU A 83 -17.07 15.61 -23.74
C GLU A 83 -16.51 16.93 -23.20
N ALA A 84 -17.26 17.62 -22.33
CA ALA A 84 -16.79 18.85 -21.68
C ALA A 84 -15.53 18.60 -20.86
N ARG A 85 -15.48 17.49 -20.08
CA ARG A 85 -14.31 17.12 -19.29
C ARG A 85 -13.10 16.73 -20.14
N LEU A 86 -13.32 16.07 -21.28
CA LEU A 86 -12.25 15.78 -22.24
C LEU A 86 -11.64 17.04 -22.81
N ASN A 87 -12.49 18.02 -23.20
CA ASN A 87 -12.05 19.30 -23.74
C ASN A 87 -11.31 20.14 -22.67
N ASP A 88 -11.80 20.16 -21.41
CA ASP A 88 -11.11 20.83 -20.28
C ASP A 88 -9.71 20.27 -20.09
N GLN A 89 -9.57 18.94 -20.04
CA GLN A 89 -8.26 18.30 -19.88
C GLN A 89 -7.35 18.53 -21.09
N ALA A 90 -7.90 18.47 -22.29
CA ALA A 90 -7.17 18.74 -23.52
C ALA A 90 -6.58 20.16 -23.53
N ALA A 91 -7.38 21.16 -23.15
CA ALA A 91 -6.94 22.55 -23.03
C ALA A 91 -5.83 22.72 -21.95
N ARG A 92 -5.97 22.09 -20.77
CA ARG A 92 -4.97 22.18 -19.68
C ARG A 92 -3.61 21.64 -20.06
N PHE A 93 -3.56 20.58 -20.86
CA PHE A 93 -2.31 19.92 -21.23
C PHE A 93 -1.86 20.17 -22.66
N PHE A 94 -2.57 21.05 -23.39
CA PHE A 94 -2.28 21.38 -24.79
C PHE A 94 -2.21 20.13 -25.70
N ILE A 95 -3.14 19.18 -25.52
CA ILE A 95 -3.24 17.95 -26.30
C ILE A 95 -4.63 17.79 -26.91
N ASP A 96 -4.76 16.88 -27.88
CA ASP A 96 -6.04 16.57 -28.52
C ASP A 96 -6.98 15.80 -27.56
N PRO A 97 -8.31 16.09 -27.54
CA PRO A 97 -9.29 15.37 -26.72
C PRO A 97 -9.31 13.86 -26.95
N ARG A 98 -8.97 13.38 -28.15
CA ARG A 98 -8.83 11.94 -28.44
C ARG A 98 -7.63 11.34 -27.71
N THR A 99 -6.57 12.12 -27.51
CA THR A 99 -5.41 11.68 -26.71
C THR A 99 -5.80 11.54 -25.25
N VAL A 100 -6.57 12.50 -24.70
CA VAL A 100 -7.13 12.40 -23.33
C VAL A 100 -7.99 11.14 -23.21
N LEU A 101 -8.88 10.89 -24.17
CA LEU A 101 -9.74 9.71 -24.17
C LEU A 101 -8.93 8.40 -24.20
N ARG A 102 -7.86 8.33 -25.02
CA ARG A 102 -6.96 7.16 -25.05
C ARG A 102 -6.24 6.96 -23.72
N ARG A 103 -5.72 8.02 -23.09
CA ARG A 103 -5.11 7.98 -21.75
C ARG A 103 -6.14 7.49 -20.72
N SER A 104 -7.35 8.04 -20.72
CA SER A 104 -8.43 7.64 -19.83
C SER A 104 -8.84 6.17 -20.03
N ASN A 105 -8.86 5.67 -21.26
CA ASN A 105 -9.12 4.24 -21.52
C ASN A 105 -8.04 3.35 -20.90
N ARG A 106 -6.76 3.70 -21.08
CA ARG A 106 -5.65 2.98 -20.42
C ARG A 106 -5.73 3.09 -18.90
N GLY A 107 -6.18 4.24 -18.37
CA GLY A 107 -6.43 4.43 -16.95
C GLY A 107 -7.51 3.47 -16.41
N ALA A 108 -8.65 3.36 -17.12
CA ALA A 108 -9.70 2.40 -16.77
C ALA A 108 -9.19 0.95 -16.82
N GLU A 109 -8.38 0.61 -17.82
CA GLU A 109 -7.75 -0.72 -17.91
C GLU A 109 -6.81 -0.99 -16.73
N LYS A 110 -5.94 -0.05 -16.39
CA LYS A 110 -5.05 -0.17 -15.21
C LYS A 110 -5.85 -0.33 -13.92
N LEU A 111 -6.89 0.48 -13.72
CA LEU A 111 -7.78 0.39 -12.55
C LEU A 111 -8.49 -0.95 -12.48
N SER A 112 -8.93 -1.53 -13.61
CA SER A 112 -9.57 -2.85 -13.62
C SER A 112 -8.63 -3.96 -13.12
N TYR A 113 -7.33 -3.85 -13.34
CA TYR A 113 -6.33 -4.77 -12.75
C TYR A 113 -6.14 -4.47 -11.26
N ILE A 114 -5.97 -3.19 -10.88
CA ILE A 114 -5.78 -2.77 -9.50
C ILE A 114 -6.92 -3.30 -8.62
N PHE A 115 -8.17 -3.04 -9.00
CA PHE A 115 -9.33 -3.48 -8.21
C PHE A 115 -9.52 -5.00 -8.21
N ARG A 116 -9.28 -5.68 -9.35
CA ARG A 116 -9.27 -7.13 -9.37
C ARG A 116 -8.29 -7.70 -8.34
N ASP A 117 -7.09 -7.12 -8.28
CA ASP A 117 -6.00 -7.58 -7.43
C ASP A 117 -6.18 -7.12 -5.96
N MET A 118 -7.08 -6.18 -5.70
CA MET A 118 -7.50 -5.76 -4.35
C MET A 118 -8.36 -6.79 -3.64
N SER A 119 -8.95 -7.76 -4.35
CA SER A 119 -9.69 -8.83 -3.70
C SER A 119 -8.80 -9.51 -2.65
N VAL A 120 -9.37 -9.87 -1.50
CA VAL A 120 -8.65 -10.34 -0.30
C VAL A 120 -7.66 -11.46 -0.60
N PHE A 121 -7.92 -12.27 -1.62
CA PHE A 121 -7.10 -13.41 -2.04
C PHE A 121 -5.89 -13.06 -2.92
N ASN A 122 -5.80 -11.83 -3.43
CA ASN A 122 -4.78 -11.44 -4.42
C ASN A 122 -3.95 -10.22 -4.00
N ARG A 123 -4.02 -9.81 -2.74
CA ARG A 123 -3.21 -8.69 -2.24
C ARG A 123 -1.76 -9.11 -2.12
N PRO A 124 -0.82 -8.28 -2.59
CA PRO A 124 0.58 -8.45 -2.25
C PRO A 124 0.75 -8.52 -0.72
N LEU A 125 1.68 -9.34 -0.27
CA LEU A 125 1.99 -9.53 1.13
C LEU A 125 3.43 -9.10 1.40
N GLY A 126 3.62 -8.29 2.42
CA GLY A 126 4.93 -7.96 2.96
C GLY A 126 5.04 -8.48 4.40
N LYS A 127 6.17 -9.06 4.75
CA LYS A 127 6.45 -9.51 6.12
C LYS A 127 7.82 -9.03 6.55
N ILE A 128 7.90 -8.45 7.74
CA ILE A 128 9.14 -8.02 8.38
C ILE A 128 9.32 -8.89 9.62
N ASN A 129 10.34 -9.74 9.61
CA ASN A 129 10.73 -10.56 10.74
C ASN A 129 11.97 -9.94 11.37
N LEU A 130 11.96 -9.76 12.67
CA LEU A 130 13.07 -9.18 13.45
C LEU A 130 13.44 -10.12 14.58
N VAL A 131 14.73 -10.37 14.72
CA VAL A 131 15.30 -11.16 15.82
C VAL A 131 16.40 -10.32 16.45
N GLN A 132 16.30 -10.09 17.76
CA GLN A 132 17.35 -9.45 18.54
C GLN A 132 18.29 -10.48 19.11
N LYS A 133 19.58 -10.25 18.94
CA LYS A 133 20.65 -10.99 19.63
C LYS A 133 21.61 -9.98 20.25
N GLU A 134 21.56 -9.87 21.58
CA GLU A 134 22.36 -8.87 22.31
C GLU A 134 22.06 -7.44 21.80
N ASN A 135 23.07 -6.75 21.31
CA ASN A 135 22.97 -5.38 20.78
C ASN A 135 22.85 -5.31 19.24
N GLU A 136 22.45 -6.41 18.63
CA GLU A 136 22.31 -6.51 17.19
C GLU A 136 20.92 -7.03 16.81
N LEU A 137 20.46 -6.63 15.64
CA LEU A 137 19.24 -7.11 15.04
C LEU A 137 19.54 -7.84 13.73
N ALA A 138 18.88 -8.96 13.53
CA ALA A 138 18.71 -9.55 12.22
C ALA A 138 17.30 -9.21 11.71
N CYS A 139 17.21 -8.74 10.48
CA CYS A 139 15.94 -8.41 9.84
C CYS A 139 15.77 -9.21 8.55
N GLN A 140 14.69 -9.95 8.45
CA GLN A 140 14.29 -10.61 7.22
C GLN A 140 13.04 -9.95 6.68
N ILE A 141 13.09 -9.52 5.43
CA ILE A 141 11.95 -8.96 4.71
C ILE A 141 11.54 -9.95 3.63
N ILE A 142 10.27 -10.32 3.64
CA ILE A 142 9.67 -11.23 2.66
C ILE A 142 8.57 -10.45 1.94
N ILE A 143 8.57 -10.52 0.62
CA ILE A 143 7.49 -10.00 -0.22
C ILE A 143 6.91 -11.11 -1.08
N ARG A 144 5.58 -11.14 -1.20
CA ARG A 144 4.84 -12.08 -2.06
C ARG A 144 3.82 -11.30 -2.88
N PHE A 145 3.71 -11.59 -4.16
CA PHE A 145 2.76 -10.92 -5.04
C PHE A 145 2.42 -11.79 -6.25
N PRO A 146 1.21 -11.61 -6.83
CA PRO A 146 0.80 -12.37 -8.02
C PRO A 146 1.72 -12.07 -9.21
N LYS A 147 2.05 -13.09 -10.01
CA LYS A 147 2.94 -13.00 -11.19
C LYS A 147 2.50 -11.99 -12.25
N TYR A 148 1.22 -11.66 -12.31
CA TYR A 148 0.66 -10.66 -13.23
C TYR A 148 0.73 -9.23 -12.70
N SER A 149 1.12 -9.02 -11.44
CA SER A 149 1.26 -7.69 -10.86
C SER A 149 2.46 -6.95 -11.46
N GLN A 150 2.32 -5.62 -11.61
CA GLN A 150 3.45 -4.78 -11.97
C GLN A 150 4.38 -4.65 -10.77
N TYR A 151 5.45 -5.41 -10.78
CA TYR A 151 6.43 -5.41 -9.70
C TYR A 151 7.31 -4.16 -9.74
N ARG A 152 7.52 -3.59 -8.56
CA ARG A 152 8.56 -2.60 -8.30
C ARG A 152 9.41 -3.07 -7.13
N LYS A 153 10.71 -2.92 -7.26
CA LYS A 153 11.67 -3.26 -6.21
C LYS A 153 11.40 -2.39 -4.97
N PRO A 154 11.26 -2.99 -3.76
CA PRO A 154 11.16 -2.20 -2.54
C PRO A 154 12.45 -1.45 -2.22
N ASP A 155 12.31 -0.26 -1.63
CA ASP A 155 13.40 0.44 -0.97
C ASP A 155 13.33 0.20 0.53
N VAL A 156 14.47 -0.08 1.16
CA VAL A 156 14.58 -0.30 2.60
C VAL A 156 15.40 0.80 3.24
N TYR A 157 14.96 1.26 4.40
CA TYR A 157 15.63 2.28 5.19
C TYR A 157 15.84 1.76 6.60
N VAL A 158 17.05 1.89 7.11
CA VAL A 158 17.41 1.58 8.50
C VAL A 158 17.82 2.90 9.16
N ASP A 159 17.19 3.26 10.26
CA ASP A 159 17.36 4.55 10.95
C ASP A 159 17.30 5.75 10.00
N GLY A 160 16.32 5.74 9.10
CA GLY A 160 16.12 6.80 8.12
C GLY A 160 17.13 6.83 6.97
N LYS A 161 18.14 5.96 6.96
CA LYS A 161 19.14 5.88 5.88
C LYS A 161 18.77 4.75 4.93
N LYS A 162 18.80 5.05 3.63
CA LYS A 162 18.55 4.03 2.60
C LYS A 162 19.63 2.95 2.69
N HIS A 163 19.18 1.71 2.73
CA HIS A 163 20.06 0.55 2.68
C HIS A 163 20.20 0.08 1.22
N ASP A 164 21.38 0.22 0.67
CA ASP A 164 21.69 -0.18 -0.70
C ASP A 164 22.14 -1.65 -0.75
N GLY A 165 22.09 -2.25 -1.94
CA GLY A 165 22.65 -3.59 -2.17
C GLY A 165 21.66 -4.75 -2.07
N MET A 166 20.38 -4.50 -1.81
CA MET A 166 19.36 -5.57 -1.81
C MET A 166 19.08 -6.06 -3.24
N ALA A 167 19.21 -7.36 -3.44
CA ALA A 167 19.10 -7.98 -4.77
C ALA A 167 17.64 -8.24 -5.17
N TRP A 168 16.78 -8.61 -4.21
CA TRP A 168 15.37 -8.98 -4.43
C TRP A 168 15.21 -10.02 -5.56
N VAL A 169 15.85 -11.18 -5.38
CA VAL A 169 15.73 -12.27 -6.34
C VAL A 169 14.32 -12.87 -6.27
N LEU A 170 13.60 -12.76 -7.38
CA LEU A 170 12.24 -13.30 -7.49
C LEU A 170 12.33 -14.79 -7.80
N VAL A 171 11.60 -15.58 -7.02
CA VAL A 171 11.41 -17.01 -7.25
C VAL A 171 9.93 -17.34 -7.25
N ASP A 172 9.57 -18.47 -7.85
CA ASP A 172 8.20 -18.98 -7.76
C ASP A 172 7.86 -19.27 -6.31
N ASP A 173 6.65 -18.84 -5.89
CA ASP A 173 6.22 -19.09 -4.52
C ASP A 173 5.97 -20.60 -4.32
N PRO A 174 6.49 -21.19 -3.23
CA PRO A 174 6.37 -22.64 -3.01
C PRO A 174 4.95 -23.10 -2.68
N GLU A 175 4.10 -22.19 -2.21
CA GLU A 175 2.71 -22.49 -1.84
C GLU A 175 1.73 -22.24 -3.00
N ASP A 176 2.06 -21.31 -3.90
CA ASP A 176 1.20 -20.95 -5.03
C ASP A 176 2.02 -20.56 -6.25
N ALA A 177 2.07 -21.45 -7.23
CA ALA A 177 2.82 -21.25 -8.49
C ALA A 177 2.35 -20.03 -9.31
N SER A 178 1.21 -19.40 -8.98
CA SER A 178 0.74 -18.15 -9.59
C SER A 178 1.34 -16.89 -8.96
N TRP A 179 2.18 -17.06 -7.91
CA TRP A 179 2.81 -15.98 -7.16
C TRP A 179 4.34 -16.00 -7.32
N PHE A 180 4.93 -14.82 -7.16
CA PHE A 180 6.35 -14.66 -6.89
C PHE A 180 6.56 -14.37 -5.40
N THR A 181 7.68 -14.86 -4.88
CA THR A 181 8.22 -14.44 -3.59
C THR A 181 9.65 -13.95 -3.77
N ALA A 182 10.04 -12.98 -2.94
CA ALA A 182 11.44 -12.60 -2.77
C ALA A 182 11.71 -12.37 -1.29
N LYS A 183 12.95 -12.67 -0.88
CA LYS A 183 13.38 -12.62 0.49
C LYS A 183 14.75 -11.97 0.56
N GLU A 184 14.88 -11.01 1.44
CA GLU A 184 16.16 -10.38 1.78
C GLU A 184 16.39 -10.48 3.28
N THR A 185 17.64 -10.62 3.67
CA THR A 185 18.02 -10.70 5.07
C THR A 185 19.18 -9.75 5.34
N LEU A 186 18.98 -8.88 6.30
CA LEU A 186 19.97 -7.96 6.84
C LEU A 186 20.47 -8.54 8.15
N PHE A 187 21.77 -8.63 8.30
CA PHE A 187 22.42 -9.11 9.54
C PHE A 187 23.19 -7.99 10.20
N ASP A 188 23.53 -8.18 11.44
CA ASP A 188 24.45 -7.33 12.21
C ASP A 188 24.03 -5.85 12.22
N LEU A 189 22.71 -5.61 12.24
CA LEU A 189 22.16 -4.27 12.36
C LEU A 189 22.35 -3.78 13.80
N PRO A 190 23.16 -2.72 14.03
CA PRO A 190 23.45 -2.28 15.39
C PRO A 190 22.18 -1.70 16.04
N LEU A 191 21.86 -2.19 17.22
CA LEU A 191 20.82 -1.63 18.08
C LEU A 191 21.51 -0.85 19.20
N TRP A 192 21.61 0.45 19.04
CA TRP A 192 22.19 1.32 20.04
C TRP A 192 21.10 2.07 20.80
N ILE A 193 21.06 1.88 22.12
CA ILE A 193 20.13 2.58 23.00
C ILE A 193 20.86 3.74 23.66
N PRO A 194 20.51 4.99 23.35
CA PRO A 194 21.16 6.16 23.96
C PRO A 194 20.94 6.17 25.49
N VAL A 195 21.96 6.61 26.23
CA VAL A 195 21.80 6.89 27.66
C VAL A 195 20.79 8.02 27.84
N GLY A 196 19.77 7.78 28.66
CA GLY A 196 18.67 8.75 28.84
C GLY A 196 17.68 8.80 27.67
N ALA A 197 17.56 7.74 26.89
CA ALA A 197 16.58 7.66 25.81
C ALA A 197 15.17 8.01 26.32
N ASP A 198 14.50 8.92 25.60
CA ASP A 198 13.13 9.31 25.91
C ASP A 198 12.16 8.29 25.29
N PRO A 199 11.30 7.64 26.07
CA PRO A 199 10.39 6.59 25.57
C PRO A 199 9.38 7.09 24.51
N ARG A 200 9.27 8.42 24.31
CA ARG A 200 8.43 8.99 23.27
C ARG A 200 9.04 8.94 21.87
N TYR A 201 10.34 8.70 21.77
CA TYR A 201 11.06 8.65 20.50
C TYR A 201 11.59 7.26 20.21
N ALA A 202 11.50 6.87 18.95
CA ALA A 202 12.09 5.61 18.53
C ALA A 202 13.63 5.67 18.67
N VAL A 203 14.19 4.60 19.25
CA VAL A 203 15.64 4.42 19.36
C VAL A 203 16.23 3.74 18.13
N TRP A 204 15.40 3.05 17.37
CA TRP A 204 15.77 2.38 16.13
C TRP A 204 14.54 2.15 15.24
N SER A 205 14.73 2.13 13.92
CA SER A 205 13.63 1.83 13.01
C SER A 205 14.09 1.17 11.71
N ILE A 206 13.21 0.35 11.15
CA ILE A 206 13.32 -0.14 9.78
C ILE A 206 12.04 0.16 9.02
N ALA A 207 12.17 0.77 7.85
CA ALA A 207 11.04 1.10 6.98
C ALA A 207 11.24 0.48 5.59
N VAL A 208 10.17 -0.14 5.07
CA VAL A 208 10.11 -0.70 3.72
C VAL A 208 9.12 0.12 2.90
N TYR A 209 9.61 0.72 1.83
CA TYR A 209 8.79 1.43 0.86
C TYR A 209 8.56 0.54 -0.35
N TRP A 210 7.37 0.01 -0.47
CA TRP A 210 7.01 -0.88 -1.56
C TRP A 210 5.79 -0.34 -2.32
N VAL A 211 6.09 0.43 -3.37
CA VAL A 211 5.06 1.06 -4.20
C VAL A 211 4.54 0.05 -5.22
N MET A 212 3.45 -0.59 -4.88
CA MET A 212 2.73 -1.52 -5.76
C MET A 212 1.42 -0.87 -6.27
N PRO A 213 0.94 -1.26 -7.47
CA PRO A 213 -0.37 -0.79 -7.96
C PRO A 213 -1.54 -1.19 -7.05
N VAL A 214 -1.38 -2.29 -6.31
CA VAL A 214 -2.30 -2.76 -5.28
C VAL A 214 -1.57 -2.72 -3.94
N TRP A 215 -2.26 -2.29 -2.90
CA TRP A 215 -1.69 -2.17 -1.57
C TRP A 215 -1.31 -3.52 -0.99
N ALA A 216 -0.09 -3.61 -0.53
CA ALA A 216 0.38 -4.76 0.20
C ALA A 216 -0.26 -4.82 1.60
N SER A 217 -0.63 -6.01 2.01
CA SER A 217 -0.87 -6.30 3.43
C SER A 217 0.47 -6.54 4.11
N TRP A 218 0.66 -5.99 5.32
CA TRP A 218 1.89 -6.11 6.06
C TRP A 218 1.69 -6.89 7.34
N ALA A 219 2.64 -7.76 7.65
CA ALA A 219 2.72 -8.49 8.91
C ALA A 219 4.13 -8.37 9.49
N THR A 220 4.24 -8.54 10.80
CA THR A 220 5.53 -8.60 11.50
C THR A 220 5.58 -9.83 12.39
N ALA A 221 6.78 -10.41 12.52
CA ALA A 221 7.10 -11.36 13.57
C ALA A 221 8.39 -10.88 14.24
N MET A 222 8.40 -10.86 15.57
CA MET A 222 9.50 -10.28 16.33
C MET A 222 9.86 -11.19 17.49
N GLU A 223 11.16 -11.39 17.66
CA GLU A 223 11.75 -12.05 18.83
C GLU A 223 12.74 -11.07 19.43
N ILE A 224 12.31 -10.38 20.49
CA ILE A 224 13.07 -9.32 21.15
C ILE A 224 13.45 -9.82 22.54
N SER A 225 14.75 -9.86 22.81
CA SER A 225 15.30 -10.37 24.06
C SER A 225 15.31 -9.33 25.18
N ASP A 226 15.40 -8.04 24.87
CA ASP A 226 15.36 -6.96 25.86
C ASP A 226 13.90 -6.58 26.20
N PRO A 227 13.41 -6.87 27.42
CA PRO A 227 12.03 -6.58 27.81
C PRO A 227 11.70 -5.07 27.86
N ARG A 228 12.71 -4.21 27.90
CA ARG A 228 12.55 -2.75 27.90
C ARG A 228 12.23 -2.19 26.53
N LEU A 229 12.40 -2.99 25.48
CA LEU A 229 12.06 -2.61 24.12
C LEU A 229 10.60 -2.91 23.79
N THR A 230 9.92 -1.94 23.26
CA THR A 230 8.61 -2.08 22.63
C THR A 230 8.71 -1.80 21.14
N THR A 231 7.89 -2.48 20.37
CA THR A 231 7.87 -2.35 18.91
C THR A 231 6.50 -1.91 18.43
N VAL A 232 6.49 -1.01 17.45
CA VAL A 232 5.27 -0.54 16.80
C VAL A 232 5.41 -0.74 15.30
N LEU A 233 4.44 -1.44 14.69
CA LEU A 233 4.28 -1.47 13.24
C LEU A 233 3.37 -0.32 12.82
N SER A 234 3.90 0.59 12.02
CA SER A 234 3.15 1.66 11.37
C SER A 234 3.04 1.40 9.87
N ILE A 235 1.82 1.49 9.34
CA ILE A 235 1.57 1.39 7.90
C ILE A 235 1.06 2.74 7.42
N THR A 236 1.87 3.42 6.59
CA THR A 236 1.54 4.74 6.08
C THR A 236 1.18 4.63 4.60
N ARG A 237 -0.02 5.10 4.24
CA ARG A 237 -0.54 5.11 2.86
C ARG A 237 -0.38 3.77 2.15
N ASN A 238 -0.37 2.66 2.91
CA ASN A 238 -0.25 1.27 2.45
C ASN A 238 0.97 0.92 1.57
N TYR A 239 1.86 1.86 1.29
CA TYR A 239 3.12 1.61 0.55
C TYR A 239 4.37 1.69 1.43
N ARG A 240 4.24 2.16 2.69
CA ARG A 240 5.32 2.19 3.68
C ARG A 240 4.92 1.40 4.90
N ALA A 241 5.66 0.35 5.19
CA ALA A 241 5.61 -0.33 6.47
C ALA A 241 6.87 0.01 7.26
N GLU A 242 6.72 0.40 8.51
CA GLU A 242 7.82 0.74 9.40
C GLU A 242 7.65 0.04 10.73
N VAL A 243 8.70 -0.63 11.17
CA VAL A 243 8.82 -1.13 12.52
C VAL A 243 9.76 -0.21 13.29
N ALA A 244 9.26 0.40 14.35
CA ALA A 244 10.04 1.27 15.22
C ALA A 244 10.17 0.64 16.61
N PHE A 245 11.33 0.80 17.22
CA PHE A 245 11.65 0.36 18.57
C PHE A 245 11.66 1.55 19.52
N PHE A 246 11.00 1.40 20.64
CA PHE A 246 10.94 2.39 21.71
C PHE A 246 11.52 1.77 22.97
N PHE A 247 12.33 2.52 23.68
CA PHE A 247 12.96 2.05 24.92
C PHE A 247 12.23 2.62 26.13
N ASP A 248 11.73 1.74 26.99
CA ASP A 248 11.07 2.10 28.24
C ASP A 248 11.85 1.50 29.43
N PRO A 249 12.68 2.30 30.12
CA PRO A 249 13.49 1.82 31.21
C PRO A 249 12.68 1.32 32.42
N SER A 250 11.42 1.76 32.58
CA SER A 250 10.58 1.38 33.71
C SER A 250 10.10 -0.08 33.66
N ARG A 251 10.16 -0.71 32.52
CA ARG A 251 9.69 -2.10 32.33
C ARG A 251 10.54 -3.16 33.02
N ASN A 252 11.71 -2.82 33.53
CA ASN A 252 12.58 -3.74 34.28
C ASN A 252 12.49 -3.58 35.80
N GLU A 253 11.71 -2.64 36.30
CA GLU A 253 11.44 -2.58 37.72
C GLU A 253 10.56 -3.80 38.09
N PRO A 254 11.02 -4.72 38.98
CA PRO A 254 10.17 -5.77 39.46
C PRO A 254 8.93 -5.07 40.07
N GLN A 255 7.76 -5.46 39.61
CA GLN A 255 6.52 -5.03 40.27
C GLN A 255 6.67 -5.47 41.73
N GLU A 256 6.88 -4.52 42.62
CA GLU A 256 6.76 -4.77 44.04
C GLU A 256 5.40 -5.42 44.25
N THR A 257 5.40 -6.71 44.47
CA THR A 257 4.22 -7.43 44.97
C THR A 257 3.86 -6.77 46.26
N THR A 258 2.97 -5.82 46.24
CA THR A 258 2.29 -5.31 47.42
C THR A 258 1.61 -6.49 48.07
N SER A 259 2.34 -7.10 49.04
CA SER A 259 1.75 -8.09 49.94
C SER A 259 0.53 -7.45 50.58
N PRO A 260 -0.64 -8.10 50.59
CA PRO A 260 -1.79 -7.57 51.31
C PRO A 260 -1.43 -7.40 52.80
N PRO A 261 -1.91 -6.35 53.45
CA PRO A 261 -1.65 -6.12 54.85
C PRO A 261 -2.12 -7.33 55.66
N PRO A 262 -1.37 -7.76 56.69
CA PRO A 262 -1.78 -8.86 57.56
C PRO A 262 -3.10 -8.49 58.24
N SER A 263 -4.09 -9.38 58.16
CA SER A 263 -5.38 -9.33 58.82
C SER A 263 -5.31 -9.49 60.31
#